data_86dd8a1689c2678322cfaf9562cc1699
#
_entry.id   86dd8a1689c2678322cfaf9562cc1699
#
_cell.length_a   1.000
_cell.length_b   1.000
_cell.length_c   1.000
_cell.angle_alpha   90.00
_cell.angle_beta   90.00
_cell.angle_gamma   90.00
#
_symmetry.space_group_name_H-M   'P 1'
#
loop_
_entity.id
_entity.type
_entity.pdbx_description
1 polymer ?
#
loop_
_entity_poly.entity_id
_entity_poly.type
_entity_poly.pdbx_seq_one_letter_code
_entity_poly.pdbx_strand_id
1 'polypeptide(L)'
;MTHEPQTFQSPKYNLSTKRQKQRVIKRWVIAIVVALIVIWGFAGMPALELKSKSVEILKAIFSGLFHPDLGYIYIPEGEDLLRGLLETFAIAVIGTFIAAIICIPFAFLGANNLVKLRPVTGTTKFILSVIRVFPEIVMALIFIKAVGPGSFSGVLALGIHSVGMLGKLFVEDIESLDFTSVESLKASGANKTKTLVFAVIPQILPSFLSLIL
;
A
#
# COMPACT_ATOMS: atom_id res chain seq x y z
N MET A 1 -52.83 -58.37 -25.47
CA MET A 1 -52.96 -57.21 -24.54
C MET A 1 -51.57 -56.69 -24.29
N THR A 2 -51.18 -55.69 -25.05
CA THR A 2 -49.83 -55.03 -24.99
C THR A 2 -49.98 -53.76 -24.20
N HIS A 3 -49.37 -53.73 -23.00
CA HIS A 3 -49.29 -52.51 -22.17
C HIS A 3 -48.19 -51.59 -22.73
N GLU A 4 -48.58 -50.46 -23.27
CA GLU A 4 -47.69 -49.33 -23.61
C GLU A 4 -47.25 -48.61 -22.33
N PRO A 5 -45.96 -48.33 -22.13
CA PRO A 5 -45.50 -47.55 -20.97
C PRO A 5 -45.80 -46.05 -21.18
N GLN A 6 -46.65 -45.47 -20.33
CA GLN A 6 -46.88 -44.06 -20.30
C GLN A 6 -45.61 -43.32 -19.87
N THR A 7 -45.00 -42.57 -20.79
CA THR A 7 -43.91 -41.63 -20.50
C THR A 7 -44.40 -40.47 -19.67
N PHE A 8 -43.97 -40.44 -18.42
CA PHE A 8 -44.21 -39.33 -17.48
C PHE A 8 -43.43 -38.10 -17.93
N GLN A 9 -44.06 -37.15 -18.61
CA GLN A 9 -43.48 -35.87 -18.95
C GLN A 9 -43.52 -34.96 -17.70
N SER A 10 -42.40 -34.78 -17.04
CA SER A 10 -42.24 -33.80 -15.98
C SER A 10 -42.45 -32.36 -16.51
N PRO A 11 -43.26 -31.52 -15.86
CA PRO A 11 -43.47 -30.13 -16.28
C PRO A 11 -42.13 -29.37 -16.11
N LYS A 12 -41.55 -28.96 -17.21
CA LYS A 12 -40.38 -28.03 -17.21
C LYS A 12 -40.84 -26.70 -16.64
N TYR A 13 -40.66 -26.54 -15.33
CA TYR A 13 -40.94 -25.28 -14.63
C TYR A 13 -39.93 -24.22 -15.02
N ASN A 14 -40.36 -23.31 -15.88
CA ASN A 14 -39.52 -22.29 -16.50
C ASN A 14 -39.40 -21.05 -15.57
N LEU A 15 -38.91 -21.25 -14.33
CA LEU A 15 -38.67 -20.18 -13.36
C LEU A 15 -37.37 -19.41 -13.60
N SER A 16 -36.51 -19.86 -14.54
CA SER A 16 -35.21 -19.27 -14.79
C SER A 16 -35.20 -17.97 -15.62
N THR A 17 -36.25 -17.79 -16.46
CA THR A 17 -36.23 -16.71 -17.45
C THR A 17 -36.47 -15.30 -16.88
N LYS A 18 -37.34 -15.14 -15.84
CA LYS A 18 -37.58 -13.82 -15.24
C LYS A 18 -36.41 -13.31 -14.43
N ARG A 19 -35.76 -14.16 -13.61
CA ARG A 19 -34.57 -13.79 -12.83
C ARG A 19 -33.35 -13.56 -13.71
N GLN A 20 -33.23 -14.30 -14.80
CA GLN A 20 -32.15 -14.13 -15.77
C GLN A 20 -32.28 -12.80 -16.54
N LYS A 21 -33.49 -12.46 -17.02
CA LYS A 21 -33.76 -11.17 -17.66
C LYS A 21 -33.51 -10.00 -16.70
N GLN A 22 -33.92 -10.09 -15.45
CA GLN A 22 -33.64 -9.03 -14.45
C GLN A 22 -32.15 -8.84 -14.19
N ARG A 23 -31.34 -9.91 -14.17
CA ARG A 23 -29.87 -9.82 -14.04
C ARG A 23 -29.23 -9.18 -15.25
N VAL A 24 -29.70 -9.49 -16.44
CA VAL A 24 -29.20 -8.89 -17.69
C VAL A 24 -29.55 -7.41 -17.75
N ILE A 25 -30.79 -7.04 -17.44
CA ILE A 25 -31.24 -5.63 -17.39
C ILE A 25 -30.41 -4.87 -16.35
N LYS A 26 -30.20 -5.43 -15.14
CA LYS A 26 -29.40 -4.79 -14.10
C LYS A 26 -27.93 -4.57 -14.55
N ARG A 27 -27.33 -5.53 -15.27
CA ARG A 27 -25.98 -5.37 -15.84
C ARG A 27 -25.92 -4.27 -16.89
N TRP A 28 -26.91 -4.21 -17.77
CA TRP A 28 -26.99 -3.14 -18.78
C TRP A 28 -27.22 -1.76 -18.15
N VAL A 29 -28.07 -1.66 -17.15
CA VAL A 29 -28.27 -0.40 -16.40
C VAL A 29 -26.97 0.04 -15.73
N ILE A 30 -26.25 -0.86 -15.06
CA ILE A 30 -24.96 -0.54 -14.45
C ILE A 30 -23.96 -0.13 -15.53
N ALA A 31 -23.87 -0.82 -16.66
CA ALA A 31 -22.98 -0.47 -17.75
C ALA A 31 -23.28 0.92 -18.34
N ILE A 32 -24.56 1.24 -18.51
CA ILE A 32 -25.00 2.57 -18.99
C ILE A 32 -24.64 3.66 -17.97
N VAL A 33 -24.89 3.42 -16.67
CA VAL A 33 -24.54 4.38 -15.62
C VAL A 33 -23.03 4.61 -15.56
N VAL A 34 -22.23 3.55 -15.63
CA VAL A 34 -20.78 3.67 -15.69
C VAL A 34 -20.33 4.41 -16.94
N ALA A 35 -20.89 4.09 -18.11
CA ALA A 35 -20.58 4.80 -19.35
C ALA A 35 -20.93 6.29 -19.27
N LEU A 36 -22.10 6.65 -18.69
CA LEU A 36 -22.48 8.04 -18.49
C LEU A 36 -21.52 8.78 -17.53
N ILE A 37 -21.09 8.14 -16.44
CA ILE A 37 -20.11 8.72 -15.51
C ILE A 37 -18.76 8.94 -16.22
N VAL A 38 -18.32 7.98 -17.02
CA VAL A 38 -17.08 8.09 -17.80
C VAL A 38 -17.19 9.22 -18.83
N ILE A 39 -18.29 9.28 -19.60
CA ILE A 39 -18.52 10.35 -20.59
C ILE A 39 -18.58 11.72 -19.89
N TRP A 40 -19.27 11.82 -18.77
CA TRP A 40 -19.36 13.05 -17.99
C TRP A 40 -17.98 13.49 -17.46
N GLY A 41 -17.16 12.53 -16.96
CA GLY A 41 -15.79 12.79 -16.54
C GLY A 41 -14.92 13.30 -17.69
N PHE A 42 -15.03 12.70 -18.88
CA PHE A 42 -14.29 13.16 -20.07
C PHE A 42 -14.82 14.50 -20.62
N ALA A 43 -16.13 14.75 -20.56
CA ALA A 43 -16.72 16.01 -21.01
C ALA A 43 -16.31 17.21 -20.13
N GLY A 44 -15.99 16.97 -18.87
CA GLY A 44 -15.46 18.00 -17.95
C GLY A 44 -13.97 18.25 -18.06
N MET A 45 -13.22 17.42 -18.80
CA MET A 45 -11.80 17.69 -19.05
C MET A 45 -11.67 18.84 -20.05
N PRO A 46 -10.86 19.87 -19.76
CA PRO A 46 -10.50 20.85 -20.76
C PRO A 46 -9.90 20.09 -21.94
N ALA A 47 -10.30 20.45 -23.16
CA ALA A 47 -9.79 19.84 -24.39
C ALA A 47 -8.26 19.75 -24.27
N LEU A 48 -7.73 18.51 -24.42
CA LEU A 48 -6.29 18.29 -24.47
C LEU A 48 -5.76 19.13 -25.65
N GLU A 49 -5.50 20.41 -25.40
CA GLU A 49 -4.69 21.21 -26.30
C GLU A 49 -3.31 20.54 -26.28
N LEU A 50 -3.11 19.62 -27.21
CA LEU A 50 -1.79 19.16 -27.60
C LEU A 50 -1.04 20.38 -28.15
N LYS A 51 -0.55 21.25 -27.24
CA LYS A 51 0.36 22.32 -27.63
C LYS A 51 1.46 21.67 -28.43
N SER A 52 1.84 22.32 -29.56
CA SER A 52 2.95 21.84 -30.39
C SER A 52 4.20 21.48 -29.57
N LYS A 53 4.41 22.16 -28.45
CA LYS A 53 5.42 21.84 -27.43
C LYS A 53 5.29 20.45 -26.79
N SER A 54 4.09 19.86 -26.69
CA SER A 54 3.91 18.52 -26.10
C SER A 54 4.54 17.43 -26.98
N VAL A 55 4.47 17.57 -28.28
CA VAL A 55 5.10 16.65 -29.25
C VAL A 55 6.62 16.82 -29.22
N GLU A 56 7.12 18.05 -29.10
CA GLU A 56 8.55 18.33 -28.95
C GLU A 56 9.11 17.76 -27.67
N ILE A 57 8.39 17.92 -26.55
CA ILE A 57 8.77 17.33 -25.26
C ILE A 57 8.80 15.79 -25.34
N LEU A 58 7.78 15.17 -25.95
CA LEU A 58 7.76 13.72 -26.18
C LEU A 58 8.96 13.27 -27.02
N LYS A 59 9.24 13.95 -28.12
CA LYS A 59 10.43 13.67 -28.95
C LYS A 59 11.72 13.83 -28.16
N ALA A 60 11.85 14.89 -27.35
CA ALA A 60 13.03 15.11 -26.50
C ALA A 60 13.20 14.01 -25.47
N ILE A 61 12.13 13.54 -24.82
CA ILE A 61 12.15 12.42 -23.86
C ILE A 61 12.60 11.13 -24.57
N PHE A 62 11.98 10.79 -25.70
CA PHE A 62 12.38 9.59 -26.45
C PHE A 62 13.81 9.68 -27.00
N SER A 63 14.21 10.83 -27.51
CA SER A 63 15.59 11.06 -27.97
C SER A 63 16.59 10.92 -26.83
N GLY A 64 16.31 11.51 -25.66
CA GLY A 64 17.18 11.41 -24.49
C GLY A 64 17.27 9.99 -23.93
N LEU A 65 16.19 9.19 -24.04
CA LEU A 65 16.18 7.80 -23.60
C LEU A 65 17.10 6.92 -24.45
N PHE A 66 17.18 7.18 -25.77
CA PHE A 66 18.02 6.42 -26.70
C PHE A 66 19.44 7.00 -26.88
N HIS A 67 19.66 8.25 -26.46
CA HIS A 67 20.95 8.93 -26.54
C HIS A 67 21.29 9.56 -25.17
N PRO A 68 21.58 8.72 -24.13
CA PRO A 68 21.92 9.22 -22.81
C PRO A 68 23.26 9.98 -22.87
N ASP A 69 23.30 11.13 -22.22
CA ASP A 69 24.53 11.88 -22.04
C ASP A 69 25.41 11.20 -20.99
N LEU A 70 26.38 10.40 -21.46
CA LEU A 70 27.32 9.70 -20.60
C LEU A 70 28.27 10.65 -19.86
N GLY A 71 28.45 11.88 -20.34
CA GLY A 71 29.24 12.91 -19.65
C GLY A 71 28.63 13.34 -18.32
N TYR A 72 27.32 13.17 -18.14
CA TYR A 72 26.60 13.50 -16.90
C TYR A 72 26.85 12.50 -15.77
N ILE A 73 27.44 11.33 -16.05
CA ILE A 73 27.72 10.29 -15.04
C ILE A 73 28.64 10.82 -13.95
N TYR A 74 29.69 11.56 -14.33
CA TYR A 74 30.62 12.15 -13.39
C TYR A 74 31.08 13.52 -13.88
N ILE A 75 30.82 14.55 -13.07
CA ILE A 75 31.26 15.92 -13.29
C ILE A 75 32.07 16.34 -12.06
N PRO A 76 33.41 16.68 -12.21
CA PRO A 76 34.29 16.94 -11.06
C PRO A 76 33.79 18.02 -10.08
N GLU A 77 33.09 19.05 -10.56
CA GLU A 77 32.67 20.21 -9.78
C GLU A 77 31.18 20.53 -9.90
N GLY A 78 30.35 19.54 -10.24
CA GLY A 78 28.90 19.75 -10.47
C GLY A 78 27.99 18.75 -9.77
N GLU A 79 26.70 18.94 -9.98
CA GLU A 79 25.68 17.93 -9.64
C GLU A 79 25.75 16.85 -10.72
N ASP A 80 26.30 15.70 -10.38
CA ASP A 80 26.43 14.53 -11.26
C ASP A 80 25.45 13.41 -10.87
N LEU A 81 25.26 12.47 -11.79
CA LEU A 81 24.39 11.32 -11.58
C LEU A 81 24.83 10.47 -10.38
N LEU A 82 26.16 10.30 -10.20
CA LEU A 82 26.70 9.47 -9.14
C LEU A 82 26.40 10.05 -7.75
N ARG A 83 26.56 11.35 -7.58
CA ARG A 83 26.23 12.05 -6.33
C ARG A 83 24.71 11.99 -6.06
N GLY A 84 23.89 12.25 -7.07
CA GLY A 84 22.42 12.15 -6.94
C GLY A 84 21.97 10.74 -6.55
N LEU A 85 22.58 9.69 -7.08
CA LEU A 85 22.31 8.31 -6.69
C LEU A 85 22.74 8.02 -5.25
N LEU A 86 23.94 8.44 -4.85
CA LEU A 86 24.40 8.28 -3.46
C LEU A 86 23.53 9.04 -2.47
N GLU A 87 23.13 10.26 -2.80
CA GLU A 87 22.22 11.07 -1.99
C GLU A 87 20.86 10.39 -1.84
N THR A 88 20.27 9.93 -2.94
CA THR A 88 18.99 9.20 -2.93
C THR A 88 19.08 7.92 -2.10
N PHE A 89 20.17 7.17 -2.24
CA PHE A 89 20.42 5.99 -1.44
C PHE A 89 20.54 6.31 0.05
N ALA A 90 21.28 7.36 0.39
CA ALA A 90 21.44 7.82 1.78
C ALA A 90 20.06 8.25 2.38
N ILE A 91 19.26 9.01 1.63
CA ILE A 91 17.90 9.40 2.03
C ILE A 91 17.04 8.17 2.30
N ALA A 92 17.07 7.19 1.40
CA ALA A 92 16.30 5.96 1.53
C ALA A 92 16.69 5.17 2.78
N VAL A 93 17.99 4.93 2.97
CA VAL A 93 18.51 4.15 4.13
C VAL A 93 18.20 4.86 5.44
N ILE A 94 18.52 6.15 5.54
CA ILE A 94 18.31 6.92 6.78
C ILE A 94 16.82 7.06 7.07
N GLY A 95 16.00 7.40 6.08
CA GLY A 95 14.56 7.56 6.22
C GLY A 95 13.88 6.26 6.68
N THR A 96 14.21 5.14 6.03
CA THR A 96 13.67 3.82 6.40
C THR A 96 14.15 3.37 7.78
N PHE A 97 15.41 3.60 8.13
CA PHE A 97 15.97 3.24 9.43
C PHE A 97 15.28 4.01 10.58
N ILE A 98 15.11 5.32 10.42
CA ILE A 98 14.38 6.15 11.39
C ILE A 98 12.92 5.67 11.51
N ALA A 99 12.26 5.42 10.38
CA ALA A 99 10.90 4.90 10.35
C ALA A 99 10.79 3.56 11.06
N ALA A 100 11.72 2.64 10.83
CA ALA A 100 11.76 1.32 11.48
C ALA A 100 11.84 1.43 13.00
N ILE A 101 12.69 2.33 13.52
CA ILE A 101 12.79 2.55 14.97
C ILE A 101 11.49 3.13 15.54
N ILE A 102 10.92 4.14 14.87
CA ILE A 102 9.72 4.82 15.33
C ILE A 102 8.49 3.89 15.26
N CYS A 103 8.37 3.06 14.22
CA CYS A 103 7.20 2.21 14.05
C CYS A 103 7.14 1.03 15.03
N ILE A 104 8.26 0.58 15.62
CA ILE A 104 8.28 -0.52 16.59
C ILE A 104 7.29 -0.29 17.76
N PRO A 105 7.35 0.82 18.52
CA PRO A 105 6.41 1.05 19.61
C PRO A 105 4.96 1.12 19.10
N PHE A 106 4.72 1.72 17.94
CA PHE A 106 3.38 1.75 17.36
C PHE A 106 2.88 0.36 16.97
N ALA A 107 3.76 -0.52 16.48
CA ALA A 107 3.42 -1.88 16.14
C ALA A 107 2.95 -2.67 17.38
N PHE A 108 3.69 -2.60 18.48
CA PHE A 108 3.29 -3.25 19.75
C PHE A 108 2.02 -2.69 20.34
N LEU A 109 1.81 -1.35 20.28
CA LEU A 109 0.59 -0.70 20.76
C LEU A 109 -0.62 -0.97 19.86
N GLY A 110 -0.41 -1.17 18.57
CA GLY A 110 -1.46 -1.42 17.58
C GLY A 110 -1.96 -2.86 17.53
N ALA A 111 -1.18 -3.83 18.03
CA ALA A 111 -1.50 -5.26 17.97
C ALA A 111 -2.55 -5.66 19.00
N ASN A 112 -3.75 -6.10 18.54
CA ASN A 112 -4.87 -6.47 19.42
C ASN A 112 -4.60 -7.71 20.29
N ASN A 113 -3.69 -8.57 19.86
CA ASN A 113 -3.31 -9.78 20.59
C ASN A 113 -2.35 -9.49 21.77
N LEU A 114 -1.61 -8.38 21.74
CA LEU A 114 -0.71 -7.95 22.81
C LEU A 114 -1.39 -6.96 23.75
N VAL A 115 -2.09 -5.96 23.19
CA VAL A 115 -2.78 -4.90 23.95
C VAL A 115 -4.28 -5.11 23.90
N LYS A 116 -4.88 -5.44 25.05
CA LYS A 116 -6.33 -5.69 25.18
C LYS A 116 -7.18 -4.41 25.25
N LEU A 117 -6.56 -3.24 25.37
CA LEU A 117 -7.25 -1.96 25.44
C LEU A 117 -7.66 -1.48 24.04
N ARG A 118 -8.87 -1.81 23.61
CA ARG A 118 -9.43 -1.44 22.30
C ARG A 118 -9.27 0.04 21.90
N PRO A 119 -9.43 1.04 22.79
CA PRO A 119 -9.20 2.42 22.40
C PRO A 119 -7.75 2.71 22.03
N VAL A 120 -6.77 2.09 22.68
CA VAL A 120 -5.34 2.28 22.39
C VAL A 120 -5.01 1.68 21.03
N THR A 121 -5.36 0.41 20.81
CA THR A 121 -5.11 -0.27 19.54
C THR A 121 -5.84 0.41 18.37
N GLY A 122 -7.09 0.83 18.58
CA GLY A 122 -7.88 1.55 17.58
C GLY A 122 -7.26 2.89 17.20
N THR A 123 -6.86 3.70 18.18
CA THR A 123 -6.22 5.01 17.95
C THR A 123 -4.88 4.83 17.22
N THR A 124 -4.07 3.87 17.64
CA THR A 124 -2.78 3.59 16.98
C THR A 124 -2.96 3.20 15.53
N LYS A 125 -3.86 2.26 15.24
CA LYS A 125 -4.18 1.85 13.87
C LYS A 125 -4.76 2.99 13.04
N PHE A 126 -5.57 3.86 13.65
CA PHE A 126 -6.11 5.05 12.99
C PHE A 126 -4.99 6.01 12.60
N ILE A 127 -4.07 6.34 13.53
CA ILE A 127 -2.93 7.23 13.25
C ILE A 127 -2.08 6.68 12.10
N LEU A 128 -1.69 5.40 12.17
CA LEU A 128 -0.90 4.77 11.11
C LEU A 128 -1.63 4.79 9.76
N SER A 129 -2.94 4.59 9.77
CA SER A 129 -3.75 4.65 8.55
C SER A 129 -3.85 6.06 7.98
N VAL A 130 -3.96 7.09 8.82
CA VAL A 130 -3.97 8.49 8.38
C VAL A 130 -2.64 8.86 7.73
N ILE A 131 -1.50 8.52 8.36
CA ILE A 131 -0.18 8.78 7.78
C ILE A 131 -0.03 8.12 6.41
N ARG A 132 -0.49 6.88 6.26
CA ARG A 132 -0.41 6.11 5.01
C ARG A 132 -1.27 6.67 3.87
N VAL A 133 -2.36 7.37 4.18
CA VAL A 133 -3.25 7.95 3.15
C VAL A 133 -2.57 9.10 2.40
N PHE A 134 -1.65 9.81 3.04
CA PHE A 134 -0.94 10.92 2.39
C PHE A 134 0.08 10.37 1.38
N PRO A 135 -0.01 10.75 0.08
CA PRO A 135 1.02 10.41 -0.89
C PRO A 135 2.37 10.98 -0.48
N GLU A 136 3.44 10.21 -0.66
CA GLU A 136 4.81 10.60 -0.30
C GLU A 136 5.23 11.93 -0.94
N ILE A 137 4.85 12.16 -2.21
CA ILE A 137 5.14 13.42 -2.93
C ILE A 137 4.51 14.62 -2.22
N VAL A 138 3.28 14.48 -1.69
CA VAL A 138 2.61 15.57 -0.96
C VAL A 138 3.36 15.87 0.33
N MET A 139 3.82 14.84 1.03
CA MET A 139 4.65 15.00 2.23
C MET A 139 5.98 15.69 1.90
N ALA A 140 6.64 15.27 0.81
CA ALA A 140 7.86 15.90 0.33
C ALA A 140 7.66 17.40 0.04
N LEU A 141 6.57 17.77 -0.65
CA LEU A 141 6.26 19.19 -0.93
C LEU A 141 6.00 19.99 0.34
N ILE A 142 5.33 19.42 1.34
CA ILE A 142 5.11 20.07 2.63
C ILE A 142 6.46 20.33 3.34
N PHE A 143 7.34 19.34 3.39
CA PHE A 143 8.63 19.48 4.03
C PHE A 143 9.59 20.39 3.26
N ILE A 144 9.57 20.39 1.94
CA ILE A 144 10.31 21.38 1.13
C ILE A 144 9.87 22.80 1.48
N LYS A 145 8.58 23.03 1.69
CA LYS A 145 8.06 24.34 2.10
C LYS A 145 8.42 24.71 3.55
N ALA A 146 8.52 23.73 4.45
CA ALA A 146 8.79 23.95 5.86
C ALA A 146 10.28 24.14 6.18
N VAL A 147 11.15 23.32 5.61
CA VAL A 147 12.60 23.27 5.94
C VAL A 147 13.51 23.60 4.75
N GLY A 148 12.95 23.80 3.57
CA GLY A 148 13.68 24.04 2.33
C GLY A 148 13.93 22.78 1.49
N PRO A 149 14.34 22.96 0.22
CA PRO A 149 14.71 21.85 -0.65
C PRO A 149 16.04 21.23 -0.19
N GLY A 150 16.16 19.90 -0.32
CA GLY A 150 17.37 19.15 -0.02
C GLY A 150 17.11 17.77 0.58
N SER A 151 18.18 17.03 0.86
CA SER A 151 18.15 15.68 1.39
C SER A 151 17.39 15.56 2.70
N PHE A 152 17.43 16.58 3.56
CA PHE A 152 16.74 16.57 4.85
C PHE A 152 15.23 16.53 4.70
N SER A 153 14.65 17.31 3.79
CA SER A 153 13.22 17.25 3.46
C SER A 153 12.81 15.91 2.89
N GLY A 154 13.68 15.27 2.09
CA GLY A 154 13.50 13.93 1.57
C GLY A 154 13.46 12.87 2.68
N VAL A 155 14.41 12.91 3.61
CA VAL A 155 14.45 11.98 4.76
C VAL A 155 13.20 12.13 5.64
N LEU A 156 12.73 13.35 5.90
CA LEU A 156 11.51 13.57 6.68
C LEU A 156 10.27 13.03 5.98
N ALA A 157 10.14 13.30 4.68
CA ALA A 157 9.01 12.86 3.89
C ALA A 157 8.94 11.32 3.83
N LEU A 158 10.04 10.69 3.43
CA LEU A 158 10.15 9.25 3.34
C LEU A 158 10.02 8.58 4.71
N GLY A 159 10.69 9.14 5.74
CA GLY A 159 10.64 8.60 7.09
C GLY A 159 9.24 8.57 7.66
N ILE A 160 8.49 9.68 7.60
CA ILE A 160 7.13 9.74 8.14
C ILE A 160 6.18 8.85 7.33
N HIS A 161 6.26 8.88 6.00
CA HIS A 161 5.45 8.02 5.14
C HIS A 161 5.70 6.53 5.46
N SER A 162 6.97 6.15 5.59
CA SER A 162 7.38 4.78 5.93
C SER A 162 6.91 4.33 7.32
N VAL A 163 6.82 5.23 8.31
CA VAL A 163 6.22 4.90 9.62
C VAL A 163 4.79 4.40 9.46
N GLY A 164 3.98 5.07 8.62
CA GLY A 164 2.60 4.64 8.37
C GLY A 164 2.51 3.27 7.70
N MET A 165 3.38 3.01 6.74
CA MET A 165 3.42 1.76 5.98
C MET A 165 3.99 0.61 6.83
N LEU A 166 5.22 0.75 7.32
CA LEU A 166 5.90 -0.28 8.12
C LEU A 166 5.16 -0.55 9.43
N GLY A 167 4.68 0.51 10.13
CA GLY A 167 3.95 0.34 11.37
C GLY A 167 2.70 -0.50 11.21
N LYS A 168 1.97 -0.31 10.11
CA LYS A 168 0.79 -1.14 9.83
C LYS A 168 1.16 -2.58 9.48
N LEU A 169 2.18 -2.80 8.65
CA LEU A 169 2.66 -4.13 8.31
C LEU A 169 3.16 -4.88 9.55
N PHE A 170 3.90 -4.21 10.44
CA PHE A 170 4.35 -4.80 11.70
C PHE A 170 3.20 -5.15 12.65
N VAL A 171 2.14 -4.32 12.71
CA VAL A 171 0.92 -4.67 13.45
C VAL A 171 0.30 -5.94 12.92
N GLU A 172 0.14 -6.04 11.59
CA GLU A 172 -0.44 -7.20 10.93
C GLU A 172 0.42 -8.47 11.14
N ASP A 173 1.74 -8.32 11.09
CA ASP A 173 2.70 -9.41 11.36
C ASP A 173 2.60 -9.92 12.81
N ILE A 174 2.57 -9.00 13.79
CA ILE A 174 2.37 -9.37 15.21
C ILE A 174 0.99 -10.03 15.42
N GLU A 175 -0.06 -9.57 14.74
CA GLU A 175 -1.40 -10.16 14.86
C GLU A 175 -1.50 -11.54 14.21
N SER A 176 -0.64 -11.86 13.25
CA SER A 176 -0.58 -13.16 12.57
C SER A 176 0.23 -14.24 13.30
N LEU A 177 0.88 -13.89 14.42
CA LEU A 177 1.73 -14.83 15.18
C LEU A 177 0.97 -16.06 15.66
N ASP A 178 1.66 -17.20 15.65
CA ASP A 178 1.18 -18.42 16.32
C ASP A 178 1.34 -18.30 17.84
N PHE A 179 0.20 -18.20 18.51
CA PHE A 179 0.13 -18.05 19.97
C PHE A 179 0.38 -19.34 20.75
N THR A 180 0.50 -20.50 20.10
CA THR A 180 0.78 -21.79 20.76
C THR A 180 2.04 -21.74 21.61
N SER A 181 3.12 -21.13 21.09
CA SER A 181 4.38 -20.95 21.83
C SER A 181 4.22 -19.98 23.01
N VAL A 182 3.41 -18.94 22.85
CA VAL A 182 3.09 -17.96 23.90
C VAL A 182 2.30 -18.61 25.03
N GLU A 183 1.31 -19.44 24.69
CA GLU A 183 0.48 -20.17 25.68
C GLU A 183 1.28 -21.22 26.43
N SER A 184 2.14 -21.96 25.75
CA SER A 184 3.04 -22.96 26.36
C SER A 184 3.97 -22.33 27.39
N LEU A 185 4.57 -21.18 27.09
CA LEU A 185 5.42 -20.46 28.05
C LEU A 185 4.64 -19.93 29.24
N LYS A 186 3.42 -19.42 29.02
CA LYS A 186 2.54 -18.99 30.13
C LYS A 186 2.14 -20.15 31.02
N ALA A 187 1.81 -21.30 30.44
CA ALA A 187 1.49 -22.51 31.18
C ALA A 187 2.67 -22.98 32.04
N SER A 188 3.90 -22.75 31.61
CA SER A 188 5.14 -23.01 32.36
C SER A 188 5.46 -21.94 33.42
N GLY A 189 4.56 -20.98 33.67
CA GLY A 189 4.73 -19.94 34.69
C GLY A 189 5.58 -18.74 34.26
N ALA A 190 5.82 -18.55 32.97
CA ALA A 190 6.53 -17.37 32.47
C ALA A 190 5.70 -16.09 32.65
N ASN A 191 6.35 -15.04 33.14
CA ASN A 191 5.72 -13.70 33.20
C ASN A 191 5.65 -13.05 31.82
N LYS A 192 4.89 -11.93 31.72
CA LYS A 192 4.68 -11.22 30.45
C LYS A 192 5.98 -10.83 29.72
N THR A 193 6.99 -10.39 30.46
CA THR A 193 8.30 -10.00 29.89
C THR A 193 9.04 -11.19 29.33
N LYS A 194 9.08 -12.31 30.05
CA LYS A 194 9.71 -13.55 29.56
C LYS A 194 9.00 -14.08 28.31
N THR A 195 7.67 -14.07 28.32
CA THR A 195 6.88 -14.47 27.16
C THR A 195 7.16 -13.57 25.93
N LEU A 196 7.25 -12.26 26.14
CA LEU A 196 7.57 -11.33 25.06
C LEU A 196 8.95 -11.62 24.47
N VAL A 197 9.99 -11.74 25.32
CA VAL A 197 11.37 -11.90 24.89
C VAL A 197 11.64 -13.26 24.26
N PHE A 198 11.06 -14.34 24.80
CA PHE A 198 11.39 -15.71 24.37
C PHE A 198 10.39 -16.33 23.39
N ALA A 199 9.15 -15.81 23.30
CA ALA A 199 8.18 -16.35 22.35
C ALA A 199 7.85 -15.35 21.23
N VAL A 200 7.63 -14.08 21.54
CA VAL A 200 7.14 -13.10 20.54
C VAL A 200 8.29 -12.54 19.72
N ILE A 201 9.31 -11.96 20.36
CA ILE A 201 10.42 -11.29 19.65
C ILE A 201 11.12 -12.21 18.64
N PRO A 202 11.49 -13.48 18.98
CA PRO A 202 12.18 -14.35 18.03
C PRO A 202 11.33 -14.69 16.78
N GLN A 203 10.01 -14.69 16.90
CA GLN A 203 9.12 -14.98 15.79
C GLN A 203 8.96 -13.77 14.87
N ILE A 204 8.87 -12.55 15.42
CA ILE A 204 8.66 -11.33 14.62
C ILE A 204 9.94 -10.75 14.03
N LEU A 205 11.10 -11.00 14.66
CA LEU A 205 12.35 -10.39 14.25
C LEU A 205 12.75 -10.69 12.79
N PRO A 206 12.67 -11.94 12.29
CA PRO A 206 12.97 -12.25 10.89
C PRO A 206 12.02 -11.54 9.92
N SER A 207 10.72 -11.52 10.23
CA SER A 207 9.71 -10.81 9.45
C SER A 207 9.96 -9.30 9.43
N PHE A 208 10.24 -8.69 10.56
CA PHE A 208 10.54 -7.26 10.66
C PHE A 208 11.78 -6.89 9.84
N LEU A 209 12.84 -7.69 9.92
CA LEU A 209 14.04 -7.47 9.12
C LEU A 209 13.74 -7.59 7.62
N SER A 210 12.92 -8.56 7.23
CA SER A 210 12.49 -8.74 5.84
C SER A 210 11.63 -7.58 5.31
N LEU A 211 10.87 -6.92 6.17
CA LEU A 211 10.03 -5.78 5.79
C LEU A 211 10.80 -4.46 5.70
N ILE A 212 11.96 -4.37 6.39
CA ILE A 212 12.82 -3.18 6.38
C ILE A 212 13.80 -3.19 5.21
N LEU A 213 14.25 -4.38 4.80
CA LEU A 213 15.21 -4.58 3.69
C LEU A 213 14.53 -4.53 2.32
#